data_0394d64ac5594f6705ae8c53cd4bb368
#
_entry.id   0394d64ac5594f6705ae8c53cd4bb368
#
_cell.length_a   1.000
_cell.length_b   1.000
_cell.length_c   1.000
_cell.angle_alpha   90.00
_cell.angle_beta   90.00
_cell.angle_gamma   90.00
#
_symmetry.space_group_name_H-M   'P 1'
#
loop_
_entity.id
_entity.type
_entity.pdbx_description
1 polymer ?
#
loop_
_entity_poly.entity_id
_entity_poly.type
_entity_poly.pdbx_seq_one_letter_code
_entity_poly.pdbx_strand_id
1 'polypeptide(L)' 'SPIEYLNEYRIRQAVRLLKDSSLPVTEICLDCGYNNMGNFLREFRKYTGTTPLQYRKH' A
#
# COMPACT_ATOMS: atom_id res chain seq x y z
N SER A 1 -12.75 -12.59 5.23
CA SER A 1 -13.66 -11.69 5.93
C SER A 1 -13.76 -10.36 5.19
N PRO A 2 -14.79 -9.57 5.45
CA PRO A 2 -14.92 -8.26 4.79
C PRO A 2 -13.73 -7.34 5.03
N ILE A 3 -13.14 -7.40 6.23
CA ILE A 3 -11.98 -6.57 6.55
C ILE A 3 -10.77 -6.99 5.72
N GLU A 4 -10.55 -8.29 5.56
CA GLU A 4 -9.44 -8.78 4.76
C GLU A 4 -9.60 -8.39 3.30
N TYR A 5 -10.81 -8.49 2.78
CA TYR A 5 -11.09 -8.09 1.42
C TYR A 5 -10.79 -6.60 1.22
N LEU A 6 -11.21 -5.77 2.17
CA LEU A 6 -10.99 -4.34 2.10
C LEU A 6 -9.50 -4.00 2.13
N ASN A 7 -8.75 -4.66 3.01
CA ASN A 7 -7.32 -4.42 3.11
C ASN A 7 -6.60 -4.83 1.82
N GLU A 8 -6.99 -5.94 1.24
CA GLU A 8 -6.41 -6.37 -0.03
C GLU A 8 -6.70 -5.35 -1.12
N TYR A 9 -7.92 -4.84 -1.18
CA TYR A 9 -8.30 -3.82 -2.16
C TYR A 9 -7.43 -2.57 -1.98
N ARG A 10 -7.27 -2.13 -0.74
CA ARG A 10 -6.46 -0.94 -0.45
C ARG A 10 -5.01 -1.14 -0.89
N ILE A 11 -4.44 -2.31 -0.66
CA ILE A 11 -3.06 -2.58 -1.05
C ILE A 11 -2.95 -2.64 -2.58
N ARG A 12 -3.93 -3.16 -3.27
CA ARG A 12 -3.93 -3.17 -4.74
C ARG A 12 -3.91 -1.76 -5.29
N GLN A 13 -4.67 -0.85 -4.68
CA GLN A 13 -4.65 0.56 -5.06
C GLN A 13 -3.28 1.18 -4.83
N ALA A 14 -2.65 0.82 -3.69
CA ALA A 14 -1.31 1.33 -3.40
C ALA A 14 -0.31 0.86 -4.45
N VAL A 15 -0.38 -0.40 -4.86
CA VAL A 15 0.50 -0.93 -5.90
C VAL A 15 0.34 -0.15 -7.20
N ARG A 16 -0.90 0.13 -7.58
CA ARG A 16 -1.18 0.90 -8.78
C ARG A 16 -0.57 2.29 -8.70
N LEU A 17 -0.76 2.98 -7.56
CA LEU A 17 -0.22 4.32 -7.38
C LEU A 17 1.31 4.33 -7.38
N LEU A 18 1.92 3.28 -6.82
CA LEU A 18 3.38 3.17 -6.84
C LEU A 18 3.92 3.06 -8.26
N LYS A 19 3.19 2.37 -9.13
CA LYS A 19 3.62 2.20 -10.52
C LYS A 19 3.25 3.37 -11.42
N ASP A 20 2.06 3.91 -11.24
CA ASP A 20 1.49 4.87 -12.19
C ASP A 20 1.65 6.32 -11.79
N SER A 21 2.19 6.60 -10.63
CA SER A 21 2.37 7.96 -10.17
C SER A 21 3.72 8.13 -9.48
N SER A 22 4.11 9.39 -9.28
CA SER A 22 5.33 9.72 -8.54
C SER A 22 5.02 10.18 -7.12
N LEU A 23 3.81 9.89 -6.62
CA LEU A 23 3.42 10.28 -5.27
C LEU A 23 4.35 9.64 -4.23
N PRO A 24 4.70 10.36 -3.17
CA PRO A 24 5.47 9.74 -2.08
C PRO A 24 4.65 8.68 -1.37
N VAL A 25 5.33 7.73 -0.75
CA VAL A 25 4.66 6.62 -0.06
C VAL A 25 3.69 7.12 1.00
N THR A 26 4.03 8.21 1.69
CA THR A 26 3.14 8.78 2.71
C THR A 26 1.80 9.21 2.12
N GLU A 27 1.82 9.81 0.95
CA GLU A 27 0.58 10.22 0.28
C GLU A 27 -0.22 9.01 -0.18
N ILE A 28 0.46 8.01 -0.70
CA ILE A 28 -0.21 6.78 -1.13
C ILE A 28 -0.90 6.10 0.05
N CYS A 29 -0.23 6.08 1.19
CA CYS A 29 -0.80 5.52 2.42
C CYS A 29 -2.15 6.19 2.77
N LEU A 30 -2.16 7.52 2.76
CA LEU A 30 -3.37 8.27 3.07
C LEU A 30 -4.45 8.09 2.01
N ASP A 31 -4.05 8.11 0.75
CA ASP A 31 -4.99 7.95 -0.37
C ASP A 31 -5.68 6.59 -0.34
N CYS A 32 -5.00 5.58 0.19
CA CYS A 32 -5.57 4.25 0.28
C CYS A 32 -6.40 4.03 1.54
N GLY A 33 -6.53 5.05 2.37
CA GLY A 33 -7.39 4.98 3.54
C GLY A 33 -6.70 4.54 4.81
N TYR A 34 -5.38 4.54 4.85
CA TYR A 34 -4.63 4.21 6.06
C TYR A 34 -4.28 5.48 6.81
N ASN A 35 -4.51 5.46 8.13
CA ASN A 35 -4.17 6.59 8.98
C ASN A 35 -2.80 6.45 9.63
N ASN A 36 -2.21 5.28 9.51
CA ASN A 36 -0.98 4.93 10.23
C ASN A 36 -0.03 4.24 9.25
N MET A 37 1.16 4.83 9.10
CA MET A 37 2.14 4.29 8.17
C MET A 37 2.61 2.89 8.57
N GLY A 38 2.75 2.64 9.87
CA GLY A 38 3.17 1.32 10.33
C GLY A 38 2.19 0.23 9.94
N ASN A 39 0.90 0.52 10.08
CA ASN A 39 -0.14 -0.42 9.69
C ASN A 39 -0.13 -0.66 8.18
N PHE A 40 0.03 0.42 7.42
CA PHE A 40 0.10 0.34 5.97
C PHE A 40 1.28 -0.52 5.52
N LEU A 41 2.46 -0.28 6.09
CA LEU A 41 3.65 -1.03 5.72
C LEU A 41 3.51 -2.51 6.04
N ARG A 42 2.92 -2.82 7.20
CA ARG A 42 2.71 -4.21 7.60
C ARG A 42 1.76 -4.92 6.63
N GLU A 43 0.65 -4.28 6.30
CA GLU A 43 -0.32 -4.87 5.38
C GLU A 43 0.23 -4.97 3.96
N PHE A 44 0.98 -3.96 3.53
CA PHE A 44 1.60 -4.01 2.22
C PHE A 44 2.54 -5.19 2.11
N ARG A 45 3.38 -5.38 3.11
CA ARG A 45 4.31 -6.51 3.10
C ARG A 45 3.59 -7.85 3.18
N LYS A 46 2.49 -7.89 3.91
CA LYS A 46 1.69 -9.10 4.01
C LYS A 46 1.16 -9.56 2.65
N TYR A 47 0.70 -8.64 1.84
CA TYR A 47 0.06 -8.97 0.56
C TYR A 47 1.03 -9.01 -0.62
N THR A 48 2.13 -8.28 -0.56
CA THR A 48 3.08 -8.20 -1.68
C THR A 48 4.41 -8.88 -1.40
N GLY A 49 4.73 -9.13 -0.13
CA GLY A 49 6.00 -9.73 0.26
C GLY A 49 7.16 -8.77 0.33
N THR A 50 6.93 -7.48 0.11
CA THR A 50 8.01 -6.49 0.11
C THR A 50 7.49 -5.14 0.61
N THR A 51 8.41 -4.19 0.80
CA THR A 51 8.01 -2.85 1.22
C THR A 51 7.63 -2.00 0.01
N PRO A 52 6.84 -0.93 0.21
CA PRO A 52 6.48 -0.04 -0.90
C PRO A 52 7.68 0.58 -1.58
N LEU A 53 8.70 0.97 -0.82
CA LEU A 53 9.91 1.55 -1.40
C LEU A 53 10.64 0.56 -2.31
N GLN A 54 10.78 -0.66 -1.85
CA GLN A 54 11.42 -1.70 -2.66
C GLN A 54 10.58 -2.04 -3.88
N TYR A 55 9.28 -2.05 -3.72
CA TYR A 55 8.38 -2.33 -4.82
C TYR A 55 8.53 -1.27 -5.92
N ARG A 56 8.65 0.00 -5.52
CA ARG A 56 8.80 1.10 -6.49
C ARG A 56 10.12 1.01 -7.26
N LYS A 57 11.17 0.52 -6.62
CA LYS A 57 12.48 0.41 -7.28
C LYS A 57 12.51 -0.69 -8.35
N HIS A 58 11.61 -1.62 -8.26
CA HIS A 58 11.52 -2.70 -9.23
C HIS A 58 10.39 -2.43 -10.21
#